data_038267b7954f3d8e9438cc37a908360e
#
_entry.id   038267b7954f3d8e9438cc37a908360e
#
_cell.length_a   1.000
_cell.length_b   1.000
_cell.length_c   1.000
_cell.angle_alpha   90.00
_cell.angle_beta   90.00
_cell.angle_gamma   90.00
#
_symmetry.space_group_name_H-M   'P 1'
#
loop_
_entity.id
_entity.type
_entity.pdbx_description
1 polymer ?
#
loop_
_entity_poly.entity_id
_entity_poly.type
_entity_poly.pdbx_seq_one_letter_code
_entity_poly.pdbx_strand_id
1 'polypeptide(L)'
;MTTESLPYWSVTDIHDSLTSRTFVDAMERIASEVARFEALYDELGIRTPEDAVVDSEVGRRADSAIAKFNEVVAELDVLEAYVYANVSTNTRDETAQSLLSEIEVLSARVSPLLARLADFTAGHGADALATTSHEAREHLGPLTKLAARAEHQMSEAEENLYAELSTTGSSAWARLHSDTTSQLTTDVALPEGP
;
A
#
# COMPACT_ATOMS: atom_id res chain seq x y z
N MET A 1 -2.20 21.93 42.69
CA MET A 1 -1.74 21.89 41.28
C MET A 1 -2.49 20.76 40.63
N THR A 2 -3.45 21.04 39.79
CA THR A 2 -4.11 20.06 38.94
C THR A 2 -3.12 19.70 37.85
N THR A 3 -2.53 18.52 37.91
CA THR A 3 -1.81 17.93 36.78
C THR A 3 -2.83 17.74 35.67
N GLU A 4 -2.89 18.69 34.74
CA GLU A 4 -3.60 18.49 33.49
C GLU A 4 -2.97 17.27 32.81
N SER A 5 -3.73 16.19 32.65
CA SER A 5 -3.23 15.05 31.89
C SER A 5 -3.08 15.48 30.45
N LEU A 6 -1.93 15.23 29.85
CA LEU A 6 -1.69 15.48 28.42
C LEU A 6 -2.75 14.72 27.60
N PRO A 7 -3.22 15.31 26.47
CA PRO A 7 -4.14 14.63 25.59
C PRO A 7 -3.52 13.32 25.08
N TYR A 8 -4.30 12.25 25.13
CA TYR A 8 -3.91 10.94 24.66
C TYR A 8 -4.57 10.67 23.29
N TRP A 9 -3.77 10.37 22.28
CA TRP A 9 -4.25 9.96 20.98
C TRP A 9 -4.50 8.46 20.99
N SER A 10 -5.69 8.05 20.55
CA SER A 10 -6.09 6.65 20.50
C SER A 10 -6.52 6.29 19.08
N VAL A 11 -6.23 5.07 18.66
CA VAL A 11 -6.67 4.47 17.39
C VAL A 11 -7.67 3.34 17.62
N THR A 12 -8.24 3.26 18.82
CA THR A 12 -9.21 2.21 19.20
C THR A 12 -10.56 2.34 18.52
N ASP A 13 -10.82 3.46 17.86
CA ASP A 13 -11.97 3.65 16.97
C ASP A 13 -11.84 2.90 15.64
N ILE A 14 -10.62 2.50 15.24
CA ILE A 14 -10.37 1.65 14.06
C ILE A 14 -10.50 0.19 14.47
N HIS A 15 -9.71 -0.24 15.46
CA HIS A 15 -9.77 -1.57 16.07
C HIS A 15 -9.44 -1.45 17.56
N ASP A 16 -10.12 -2.24 18.40
CA ASP A 16 -9.90 -2.22 19.86
C ASP A 16 -8.48 -2.60 20.27
N SER A 17 -7.86 -3.53 19.54
CA SER A 17 -6.47 -3.97 19.75
C SER A 17 -5.96 -4.76 18.54
N LEU A 18 -4.63 -4.98 18.48
CA LEU A 18 -3.96 -5.85 17.49
C LEU A 18 -4.39 -7.33 17.58
N THR A 19 -5.06 -7.72 18.66
CA THR A 19 -5.58 -9.09 18.88
C THR A 19 -7.10 -9.14 18.88
N SER A 20 -7.78 -8.01 18.63
CA SER A 20 -9.23 -7.97 18.54
C SER A 20 -9.72 -8.79 17.35
N ARG A 21 -10.90 -9.39 17.48
CA ARG A 21 -11.50 -10.17 16.39
C ARG A 21 -11.66 -9.36 15.11
N THR A 22 -12.04 -8.10 15.24
CA THR A 22 -12.22 -7.20 14.09
C THR A 22 -10.93 -6.97 13.33
N PHE A 23 -9.78 -6.86 14.03
CA PHE A 23 -8.48 -6.72 13.40
C PHE A 23 -8.01 -8.02 12.74
N VAL A 24 -8.11 -9.16 13.45
CA VAL A 24 -7.72 -10.47 12.91
C VAL A 24 -8.53 -10.80 11.65
N ASP A 25 -9.86 -10.62 11.71
CA ASP A 25 -10.74 -10.85 10.56
C ASP A 25 -10.38 -9.89 9.38
N ALA A 26 -9.93 -8.67 9.64
CA ALA A 26 -9.47 -7.73 8.62
C ALA A 26 -8.17 -8.17 7.96
N MET A 27 -7.20 -8.67 8.73
CA MET A 27 -5.95 -9.22 8.21
C MET A 27 -6.18 -10.46 7.34
N GLU A 28 -7.04 -11.39 7.76
CA GLU A 28 -7.40 -12.57 6.97
C GLU A 28 -8.14 -12.17 5.66
N ARG A 29 -9.03 -11.19 5.76
CA ARG A 29 -9.77 -10.68 4.60
C ARG A 29 -8.81 -10.05 3.59
N ILE A 30 -7.93 -9.14 4.01
CA ILE A 30 -7.03 -8.45 3.06
C ILE A 30 -6.06 -9.43 2.40
N ALA A 31 -5.55 -10.44 3.11
CA ALA A 31 -4.72 -11.48 2.51
C ALA A 31 -5.47 -12.23 1.39
N SER A 32 -6.75 -12.53 1.61
CA SER A 32 -7.61 -13.15 0.61
C SER A 32 -7.92 -12.21 -0.56
N GLU A 33 -8.13 -10.92 -0.29
CA GLU A 33 -8.42 -9.91 -1.33
C GLU A 33 -7.20 -9.64 -2.20
N VAL A 34 -5.99 -9.62 -1.66
CA VAL A 34 -4.75 -9.52 -2.46
C VAL A 34 -4.65 -10.72 -3.44
N ALA A 35 -4.92 -11.95 -2.98
CA ALA A 35 -4.89 -13.12 -3.86
C ALA A 35 -5.97 -13.06 -4.95
N ARG A 36 -7.17 -12.57 -4.63
CA ARG A 36 -8.25 -12.35 -5.62
C ARG A 36 -7.89 -11.25 -6.61
N PHE A 37 -7.19 -10.23 -6.15
CA PHE A 37 -6.74 -9.13 -6.97
C PHE A 37 -5.71 -9.59 -8.03
N GLU A 38 -4.73 -10.41 -7.62
CA GLU A 38 -3.79 -11.04 -8.56
C GLU A 38 -4.53 -11.87 -9.63
N ALA A 39 -5.44 -12.74 -9.19
CA ALA A 39 -6.24 -13.58 -10.09
C ALA A 39 -7.12 -12.75 -11.05
N LEU A 40 -7.73 -11.67 -10.56
CA LEU A 40 -8.54 -10.77 -11.38
C LEU A 40 -7.71 -10.09 -12.48
N TYR A 41 -6.48 -9.65 -12.15
CA TYR A 41 -5.60 -9.02 -13.14
C TYR A 41 -5.15 -10.01 -14.22
N ASP A 42 -4.96 -11.27 -13.85
CA ASP A 42 -4.67 -12.35 -14.80
C ASP A 42 -5.88 -12.63 -15.71
N GLU A 43 -7.06 -12.76 -15.12
CA GLU A 43 -8.32 -12.99 -15.86
C GLU A 43 -8.64 -11.85 -16.83
N LEU A 44 -8.50 -10.60 -16.37
CA LEU A 44 -8.73 -9.41 -17.20
C LEU A 44 -7.60 -9.15 -18.20
N GLY A 45 -6.46 -9.85 -18.09
CA GLY A 45 -5.29 -9.62 -18.92
C GLY A 45 -4.74 -8.20 -18.78
N ILE A 46 -4.67 -7.69 -17.53
CA ILE A 46 -4.07 -6.37 -17.24
C ILE A 46 -2.56 -6.48 -17.36
N ARG A 47 -2.03 -6.06 -18.49
CA ARG A 47 -0.62 -6.08 -18.89
C ARG A 47 -0.41 -5.19 -20.11
N THR A 48 0.80 -5.03 -20.57
CA THR A 48 1.11 -4.35 -21.84
C THR A 48 0.23 -4.92 -22.97
N PRO A 49 -0.58 -4.11 -23.63
CA PRO A 49 -1.49 -4.60 -24.68
C PRO A 49 -0.69 -4.93 -25.96
N GLU A 50 -1.20 -5.90 -26.73
CA GLU A 50 -0.65 -6.22 -28.07
C GLU A 50 -1.05 -5.18 -29.11
N ASP A 51 -2.18 -4.54 -28.92
CA ASP A 51 -2.65 -3.40 -29.73
C ASP A 51 -3.22 -2.29 -28.84
N ALA A 52 -3.25 -1.07 -29.36
CA ALA A 52 -3.72 0.11 -28.63
C ALA A 52 -5.23 0.38 -28.81
N VAL A 53 -5.98 -0.51 -29.44
CA VAL A 53 -7.41 -0.29 -29.70
C VAL A 53 -8.18 -0.29 -28.40
N VAL A 54 -8.95 0.78 -28.14
CA VAL A 54 -9.79 0.91 -26.96
C VAL A 54 -11.26 0.81 -27.36
N ASP A 55 -11.87 -0.28 -26.99
CA ASP A 55 -13.31 -0.54 -27.17
C ASP A 55 -14.03 -0.61 -25.81
N SER A 56 -15.31 -0.93 -25.84
CA SER A 56 -16.12 -1.08 -24.63
C SER A 56 -15.68 -2.23 -23.72
N GLU A 57 -15.01 -3.26 -24.27
CA GLU A 57 -14.45 -4.36 -23.47
C GLU A 57 -13.24 -3.93 -22.70
N VAL A 58 -12.30 -3.24 -23.36
CA VAL A 58 -11.13 -2.63 -22.71
C VAL A 58 -11.57 -1.64 -21.64
N GLY A 59 -12.63 -0.85 -21.90
CA GLY A 59 -13.21 0.06 -20.90
C GLY A 59 -13.71 -0.68 -19.65
N ARG A 60 -14.45 -1.79 -19.80
CA ARG A 60 -14.90 -2.60 -18.65
C ARG A 60 -13.76 -3.23 -17.88
N ARG A 61 -12.71 -3.70 -18.57
CA ARG A 61 -11.51 -4.24 -17.94
C ARG A 61 -10.81 -3.16 -17.12
N ALA A 62 -10.68 -1.95 -17.66
CA ALA A 62 -10.12 -0.81 -16.94
C ALA A 62 -10.94 -0.45 -15.69
N ASP A 63 -12.28 -0.37 -15.81
CA ASP A 63 -13.17 -0.11 -14.67
C ASP A 63 -12.94 -1.12 -13.54
N SER A 64 -12.97 -2.41 -13.87
CA SER A 64 -12.79 -3.48 -12.89
C SER A 64 -11.41 -3.46 -12.24
N ALA A 65 -10.37 -3.20 -13.03
CA ALA A 65 -8.99 -3.19 -12.55
C ALA A 65 -8.71 -2.00 -11.63
N ILE A 66 -9.16 -0.80 -12.00
CA ILE A 66 -8.94 0.43 -11.24
C ILE A 66 -9.75 0.39 -9.93
N ALA A 67 -11.03 -0.02 -10.00
CA ALA A 67 -11.88 -0.13 -8.82
C ALA A 67 -11.27 -1.12 -7.80
N LYS A 68 -10.82 -2.31 -8.27
CA LYS A 68 -10.21 -3.30 -7.38
C LYS A 68 -8.88 -2.85 -6.81
N PHE A 69 -8.06 -2.17 -7.60
CA PHE A 69 -6.82 -1.55 -7.12
C PHE A 69 -7.10 -0.58 -5.97
N ASN A 70 -8.03 0.34 -6.17
CA ASN A 70 -8.37 1.34 -5.15
C ASN A 70 -8.93 0.70 -3.88
N GLU A 71 -9.79 -0.33 -4.00
CA GLU A 71 -10.34 -1.06 -2.86
C GLU A 71 -9.25 -1.71 -2.01
N VAL A 72 -8.36 -2.48 -2.64
CA VAL A 72 -7.32 -3.23 -1.92
C VAL A 72 -6.28 -2.31 -1.31
N VAL A 73 -5.83 -1.29 -2.05
CA VAL A 73 -4.83 -0.34 -1.54
C VAL A 73 -5.39 0.47 -0.37
N ALA A 74 -6.63 0.95 -0.46
CA ALA A 74 -7.25 1.70 0.65
C ALA A 74 -7.36 0.85 1.93
N GLU A 75 -7.67 -0.44 1.82
CA GLU A 75 -7.73 -1.32 2.99
C GLU A 75 -6.33 -1.62 3.55
N LEU A 76 -5.33 -1.86 2.70
CA LEU A 76 -3.93 -2.04 3.12
C LEU A 76 -3.40 -0.79 3.83
N ASP A 77 -3.65 0.40 3.28
CA ASP A 77 -3.20 1.67 3.86
C ASP A 77 -3.77 1.88 5.27
N VAL A 78 -5.05 1.54 5.49
CA VAL A 78 -5.67 1.64 6.83
C VAL A 78 -5.04 0.66 7.81
N LEU A 79 -4.82 -0.59 7.41
CA LEU A 79 -4.21 -1.60 8.27
C LEU A 79 -2.75 -1.27 8.58
N GLU A 80 -1.99 -0.83 7.57
CA GLU A 80 -0.60 -0.40 7.74
C GLU A 80 -0.51 0.78 8.70
N ALA A 81 -1.32 1.82 8.50
CA ALA A 81 -1.34 2.99 9.37
C ALA A 81 -1.72 2.63 10.82
N TYR A 82 -2.70 1.73 11.01
CA TYR A 82 -3.10 1.26 12.33
C TYR A 82 -1.96 0.49 13.04
N VAL A 83 -1.34 -0.47 12.36
CA VAL A 83 -0.23 -1.25 12.93
C VAL A 83 0.99 -0.37 13.16
N TYR A 84 1.32 0.51 12.20
CA TYR A 84 2.43 1.44 12.34
C TYR A 84 2.26 2.41 13.51
N ALA A 85 1.04 2.88 13.79
CA ALA A 85 0.76 3.70 14.97
C ALA A 85 1.08 2.97 16.28
N ASN A 86 0.80 1.66 16.35
CA ASN A 86 1.16 0.83 17.50
C ASN A 86 2.68 0.62 17.61
N VAL A 87 3.37 0.31 16.50
CA VAL A 87 4.84 0.16 16.46
C VAL A 87 5.52 1.46 16.88
N SER A 88 5.09 2.61 16.37
CA SER A 88 5.72 3.91 16.66
C SER A 88 5.56 4.37 18.10
N THR A 89 4.53 3.90 18.80
CA THR A 89 4.33 4.18 20.24
C THR A 89 5.06 3.19 21.14
N ASN A 90 5.33 1.98 20.66
CA ASN A 90 6.08 0.94 21.37
C ASN A 90 6.90 0.09 20.39
N THR A 91 8.09 0.55 20.05
CA THR A 91 9.01 -0.14 19.13
C THR A 91 9.52 -1.50 19.65
N ARG A 92 9.21 -1.87 20.89
CA ARG A 92 9.55 -3.18 21.47
C ARG A 92 8.39 -4.18 21.46
N ASP A 93 7.26 -3.81 20.88
CA ASP A 93 6.12 -4.70 20.72
C ASP A 93 6.38 -5.66 19.56
N GLU A 94 6.83 -6.87 19.90
CA GLU A 94 7.16 -7.93 18.92
C GLU A 94 5.92 -8.33 18.09
N THR A 95 4.72 -8.27 18.67
CA THR A 95 3.47 -8.56 17.97
C THR A 95 3.19 -7.51 16.92
N ALA A 96 3.30 -6.22 17.26
CA ALA A 96 3.10 -5.13 16.32
C ALA A 96 4.13 -5.17 15.18
N GLN A 97 5.40 -5.47 15.48
CA GLN A 97 6.44 -5.60 14.46
C GLN A 97 6.21 -6.79 13.53
N SER A 98 5.75 -7.94 14.06
CA SER A 98 5.40 -9.10 13.23
C SER A 98 4.26 -8.78 12.27
N LEU A 99 3.20 -8.14 12.76
CA LEU A 99 2.03 -7.74 11.96
C LEU A 99 2.41 -6.71 10.89
N LEU A 100 3.28 -5.76 11.21
CA LEU A 100 3.80 -4.81 10.21
C LEU A 100 4.54 -5.55 9.09
N SER A 101 5.36 -6.54 9.44
CA SER A 101 6.07 -7.36 8.46
C SER A 101 5.12 -8.17 7.58
N GLU A 102 4.02 -8.69 8.13
CA GLU A 102 2.99 -9.38 7.34
C GLU A 102 2.31 -8.44 6.34
N ILE A 103 1.99 -7.20 6.74
CA ILE A 103 1.42 -6.18 5.85
C ILE A 103 2.42 -5.79 4.75
N GLU A 104 3.69 -5.60 5.09
CA GLU A 104 4.75 -5.31 4.11
C GLU A 104 4.85 -6.41 3.03
N VAL A 105 4.70 -7.68 3.40
CA VAL A 105 4.67 -8.80 2.44
C VAL A 105 3.45 -8.72 1.52
N LEU A 106 2.27 -8.36 2.03
CA LEU A 106 1.06 -8.16 1.21
C LEU A 106 1.23 -6.96 0.28
N SER A 107 1.77 -5.85 0.76
CA SER A 107 2.04 -4.65 -0.04
C SER A 107 3.06 -4.93 -1.17
N ALA A 108 4.08 -5.74 -0.89
CA ALA A 108 5.05 -6.18 -1.91
C ALA A 108 4.39 -6.99 -3.03
N ARG A 109 3.32 -7.76 -2.76
CA ARG A 109 2.54 -8.48 -3.78
C ARG A 109 1.68 -7.54 -4.64
N VAL A 110 1.24 -6.40 -4.11
CA VAL A 110 0.46 -5.40 -4.86
C VAL A 110 1.34 -4.55 -5.78
N SER A 111 2.60 -4.34 -5.44
CA SER A 111 3.51 -3.51 -6.22
C SER A 111 3.64 -3.92 -7.70
N PRO A 112 3.82 -5.21 -8.07
CA PRO A 112 3.85 -5.64 -9.46
C PRO A 112 2.51 -5.40 -10.20
N LEU A 113 1.38 -5.43 -9.49
CA LEU A 113 0.07 -5.17 -10.09
C LEU A 113 -0.07 -3.69 -10.48
N LEU A 114 0.51 -2.77 -9.70
CA LEU A 114 0.58 -1.36 -10.09
C LEU A 114 1.42 -1.17 -11.36
N ALA A 115 2.55 -1.88 -11.49
CA ALA A 115 3.35 -1.85 -12.71
C ALA A 115 2.56 -2.36 -13.93
N ARG A 116 1.83 -3.47 -13.79
CA ARG A 116 0.94 -4.00 -14.83
C ARG A 116 -0.16 -3.00 -15.24
N LEU A 117 -0.76 -2.30 -14.25
CA LEU A 117 -1.74 -1.25 -14.55
C LEU A 117 -1.10 -0.06 -15.28
N ALA A 118 0.13 0.29 -14.94
CA ALA A 118 0.89 1.33 -15.61
C ALA A 118 1.13 0.98 -17.09
N ASP A 119 1.60 -0.22 -17.37
CA ASP A 119 1.83 -0.73 -18.71
C ASP A 119 0.55 -0.81 -19.54
N PHE A 120 -0.52 -1.32 -18.94
CA PHE A 120 -1.85 -1.37 -19.56
C PHE A 120 -2.34 0.03 -19.92
N THR A 121 -2.18 0.98 -18.98
CA THR A 121 -2.61 2.38 -19.19
C THR A 121 -1.73 3.08 -20.23
N ALA A 122 -0.41 2.87 -20.21
CA ALA A 122 0.51 3.46 -21.18
C ALA A 122 0.25 2.92 -22.58
N GLY A 123 0.03 1.63 -22.73
CA GLY A 123 -0.18 1.00 -24.03
C GLY A 123 -1.50 1.38 -24.70
N HIS A 124 -2.56 1.59 -23.94
CA HIS A 124 -3.87 2.03 -24.47
C HIS A 124 -3.98 3.58 -24.54
N GLY A 125 -3.24 4.30 -23.70
CA GLY A 125 -3.37 5.73 -23.50
C GLY A 125 -4.46 6.11 -22.48
N ALA A 126 -4.09 6.89 -21.45
CA ALA A 126 -5.01 7.27 -20.38
C ALA A 126 -6.25 8.03 -20.88
N ASP A 127 -6.06 8.96 -21.84
CA ASP A 127 -7.16 9.71 -22.45
C ASP A 127 -8.11 8.81 -23.25
N ALA A 128 -7.58 7.82 -23.98
CA ALA A 128 -8.39 6.87 -24.73
C ALA A 128 -9.21 5.98 -23.80
N LEU A 129 -8.61 5.45 -22.71
CA LEU A 129 -9.32 4.70 -21.68
C LEU A 129 -10.45 5.52 -21.04
N ALA A 130 -10.23 6.81 -20.77
CA ALA A 130 -11.23 7.70 -20.19
C ALA A 130 -12.48 7.91 -21.09
N THR A 131 -12.41 7.57 -22.38
CA THR A 131 -13.57 7.66 -23.28
C THR A 131 -14.56 6.51 -23.06
N THR A 132 -14.09 5.34 -22.62
CA THR A 132 -14.88 4.09 -22.50
C THR A 132 -15.00 3.57 -21.07
N SER A 133 -14.12 4.02 -20.15
CA SER A 133 -14.11 3.63 -18.75
C SER A 133 -14.52 4.81 -17.87
N HIS A 134 -15.44 4.57 -16.95
CA HIS A 134 -15.86 5.54 -15.94
C HIS A 134 -14.72 5.79 -14.94
N GLU A 135 -14.12 4.72 -14.40
CA GLU A 135 -13.02 4.79 -13.42
C GLU A 135 -11.80 5.48 -14.02
N ALA A 136 -11.45 5.19 -15.27
CA ALA A 136 -10.34 5.85 -15.92
C ALA A 136 -10.58 7.36 -16.10
N ARG A 137 -11.82 7.78 -16.31
CA ARG A 137 -12.18 9.20 -16.40
C ARG A 137 -12.07 9.91 -15.07
N GLU A 138 -12.57 9.30 -13.99
CA GLU A 138 -12.48 9.85 -12.63
C GLU A 138 -11.02 9.95 -12.15
N HIS A 139 -10.18 9.02 -12.60
CA HIS A 139 -8.77 8.92 -12.20
C HIS A 139 -7.79 9.36 -13.30
N LEU A 140 -8.23 10.15 -14.30
CA LEU A 140 -7.41 10.51 -15.47
C LEU A 140 -6.06 11.13 -15.10
N GLY A 141 -6.03 12.05 -14.15
CA GLY A 141 -4.78 12.70 -13.72
C GLY A 141 -3.74 11.73 -13.14
N PRO A 142 -4.10 10.90 -12.15
CA PRO A 142 -3.25 9.81 -11.65
C PRO A 142 -2.81 8.83 -12.74
N LEU A 143 -3.71 8.39 -13.62
CA LEU A 143 -3.41 7.44 -14.70
C LEU A 143 -2.45 8.03 -15.74
N THR A 144 -2.58 9.30 -16.08
CA THR A 144 -1.63 9.99 -16.97
C THR A 144 -0.22 10.00 -16.38
N LYS A 145 -0.10 10.27 -15.07
CA LYS A 145 1.20 10.21 -14.38
C LYS A 145 1.74 8.79 -14.30
N LEU A 146 0.87 7.81 -14.09
CA LEU A 146 1.23 6.40 -14.05
C LEU A 146 1.76 5.94 -15.41
N ALA A 147 1.06 6.26 -16.50
CA ALA A 147 1.49 5.97 -17.87
C ALA A 147 2.85 6.60 -18.20
N ALA A 148 3.07 7.86 -17.82
CA ALA A 148 4.35 8.52 -18.04
C ALA A 148 5.51 7.86 -17.26
N ARG A 149 5.24 7.23 -16.11
CA ARG A 149 6.24 6.46 -15.35
C ARG A 149 6.55 5.12 -16.01
N ALA A 150 5.59 4.52 -16.72
CA ALA A 150 5.77 3.24 -17.40
C ALA A 150 6.94 3.25 -18.40
N GLU A 151 7.23 4.39 -19.03
CA GLU A 151 8.38 4.56 -19.94
C GLU A 151 9.74 4.36 -19.24
N HIS A 152 9.77 4.43 -17.92
CA HIS A 152 10.97 4.34 -17.09
C HIS A 152 10.94 3.13 -16.13
N GLN A 153 9.96 2.26 -16.27
CA GLN A 153 9.86 1.05 -15.46
C GLN A 153 10.90 0.01 -15.89
N MET A 154 11.31 -0.79 -14.94
CA MET A 154 12.07 -2.01 -15.20
C MET A 154 11.18 -3.05 -15.91
N SER A 155 11.79 -4.08 -16.49
CA SER A 155 11.03 -5.21 -16.99
C SER A 155 10.27 -5.90 -15.84
N GLU A 156 9.19 -6.64 -16.16
CA GLU A 156 8.40 -7.38 -15.16
C GLU A 156 9.27 -8.27 -14.27
N ALA A 157 10.29 -8.94 -14.84
CA ALA A 157 11.20 -9.78 -14.08
C ALA A 157 12.07 -8.96 -13.11
N GLU A 158 12.52 -7.78 -13.50
CA GLU A 158 13.30 -6.87 -12.65
C GLU A 158 12.43 -6.25 -11.56
N GLU A 159 11.18 -5.85 -11.85
CA GLU A 159 10.22 -5.35 -10.86
C GLU A 159 9.88 -6.39 -9.80
N ASN A 160 9.66 -7.65 -10.20
CA ASN A 160 9.43 -8.75 -9.28
C ASN A 160 10.65 -9.00 -8.38
N LEU A 161 11.85 -9.04 -8.97
CA LEU A 161 13.09 -9.19 -8.21
C LEU A 161 13.31 -8.01 -7.24
N TYR A 162 13.06 -6.79 -7.69
CA TYR A 162 13.15 -5.60 -6.84
C TYR A 162 12.18 -5.66 -5.66
N ALA A 163 10.92 -6.05 -5.89
CA ALA A 163 9.92 -6.21 -4.85
C ALA A 163 10.36 -7.22 -3.78
N GLU A 164 10.90 -8.39 -4.20
CA GLU A 164 11.43 -9.40 -3.29
C GLU A 164 12.65 -8.89 -2.49
N LEU A 165 13.59 -8.24 -3.16
CA LEU A 165 14.81 -7.73 -2.54
C LEU A 165 14.56 -6.52 -1.62
N SER A 166 13.50 -5.74 -1.87
CA SER A 166 13.20 -4.56 -1.07
C SER A 166 12.92 -4.90 0.40
N THR A 167 12.29 -6.05 0.65
CA THR A 167 11.96 -6.52 2.01
C THR A 167 13.19 -6.77 2.87
N THR A 168 14.27 -7.32 2.29
CA THR A 168 15.55 -7.59 2.95
C THR A 168 16.59 -6.50 2.75
N GLY A 169 16.35 -5.60 1.80
CA GLY A 169 17.18 -4.46 1.44
C GLY A 169 16.73 -3.16 2.12
N SER A 170 16.10 -2.28 1.35
CA SER A 170 15.76 -0.92 1.81
C SER A 170 14.85 -0.90 3.04
N SER A 171 13.82 -1.74 3.07
CA SER A 171 12.88 -1.81 4.19
C SER A 171 13.56 -2.32 5.47
N ALA A 172 14.42 -3.36 5.35
CA ALA A 172 15.16 -3.87 6.50
C ALA A 172 16.15 -2.82 7.08
N TRP A 173 16.83 -2.06 6.23
CA TRP A 173 17.73 -1.00 6.67
C TRP A 173 16.97 0.17 7.31
N ALA A 174 15.82 0.57 6.76
CA ALA A 174 14.97 1.60 7.35
C ALA A 174 14.48 1.17 8.74
N ARG A 175 14.09 -0.10 8.91
CA ARG A 175 13.69 -0.67 10.20
C ARG A 175 14.85 -0.67 11.19
N LEU A 176 16.02 -1.18 10.80
CA LEU A 176 17.20 -1.18 11.65
C LEU A 176 17.57 0.25 12.11
N HIS A 177 17.50 1.23 11.22
CA HIS A 177 17.72 2.62 11.57
C HIS A 177 16.69 3.10 12.60
N SER A 178 15.40 2.85 12.38
CA SER A 178 14.33 3.23 13.31
C SER A 178 14.50 2.58 14.68
N ASP A 179 14.77 1.28 14.73
CA ASP A 179 14.96 0.53 15.97
C ASP A 179 16.19 1.03 16.74
N THR A 180 17.28 1.31 16.03
CA THR A 180 18.51 1.82 16.67
C THR A 180 18.30 3.24 17.20
N THR A 181 17.72 4.14 16.41
CA THR A 181 17.53 5.53 16.79
C THR A 181 16.50 5.69 17.90
N SER A 182 15.46 4.86 17.93
CA SER A 182 14.45 4.88 19.01
C SER A 182 14.99 4.47 20.38
N GLN A 183 16.12 3.79 20.43
CA GLN A 183 16.78 3.38 21.66
C GLN A 183 17.79 4.43 22.19
N LEU A 184 18.09 5.45 21.38
CA LEU A 184 18.99 6.52 21.80
C LEU A 184 18.27 7.44 22.77
N THR A 185 18.83 7.59 23.95
CA THR A 185 18.33 8.50 24.98
C THR A 185 19.41 9.50 25.36
N THR A 186 18.98 10.71 25.69
CA THR A 186 19.88 11.74 26.25
C THR A 186 19.21 12.41 27.44
N ASP A 187 20.01 12.73 28.46
CA ASP A 187 19.54 13.50 29.60
C ASP A 187 19.45 14.97 29.20
N VAL A 188 18.27 15.55 29.31
CA VAL A 188 18.02 16.97 29.06
C VAL A 188 17.69 17.64 30.40
N ALA A 189 18.53 18.55 30.87
CA ALA A 189 18.20 19.39 31.99
C ALA A 189 17.12 20.40 31.55
N LEU A 190 15.89 20.22 32.02
CA LEU A 190 14.86 21.23 31.84
C LEU A 190 15.11 22.39 32.77
N PRO A 191 14.96 23.67 32.31
CA PRO A 191 15.00 24.78 33.22
C PRO A 191 13.88 24.61 34.25
N GLU A 192 14.21 24.76 35.55
CA GLU A 192 13.20 24.79 36.60
C GLU A 192 12.23 25.90 36.24
N GLY A 193 10.93 25.54 36.05
CA GLY A 193 9.88 26.51 35.80
C GLY A 193 9.75 27.50 36.98
N PRO A 194 9.17 28.69 36.76
CA PRO A 194 9.00 29.69 37.79
C PRO A 194 8.11 29.22 38.94
#